data_f020798a2e685b94c62b0964e910f047
#
_entry.id   f020798a2e685b94c62b0964e910f047
#
_cell.length_a   1.000
_cell.length_b   1.000
_cell.length_c   1.000
_cell.angle_alpha   90.00
_cell.angle_beta   90.00
_cell.angle_gamma   90.00
#
_symmetry.space_group_name_H-M   'P 1'
#
loop_
_entity.id
_entity.type
_entity.pdbx_description
1 polymer ?
#
loop_
_entity_poly.entity_id
_entity_poly.type
_entity_poly.pdbx_seq_one_letter_code
_entity_poly.pdbx_strand_id
1 'polypeptide(L)'
;MIIVIGILALAFCINSCSKKNDNNSDNTQVAGKNENTKADNSEMTVAGYALGEIPPIPIPDMPNLSVTENPGAKITLDMTKKISSVPGIVITPVKVENSTIVGGNYTMQVGKNGEGQLSDGSKVVQTDGNGAGQYIDDKVTIQRDEDGSGQYINNVTGVTLQVDSDGAGQYLDEKNGISLQVSADGTGMYKNTNSGITIMASGENTNYNDGNITIENNNDGSGKYHDKSKNLLIENNGKGKATVTYNGKTVEVDAKAIEQAKFSKLKMVPAVPDIEANSLLITLDSGVLFDVDKYNLRPEAQEVLKNLAVVLKEAGIKSFEIGGHTDSDASDEHNKTLSDNRAKSVKEFLASQGVTANITTNGYGESRPIASNDTPEGKQKNRRVEIIIPTM
;
A
#
# COMPACT_ATOMS: atom_id res chain seq x y z
N MET A 1 5.91 -12.72 3.34
CA MET A 1 6.55 -12.67 2.00
C MET A 1 7.54 -11.53 2.03
N ILE A 2 8.81 -11.87 2.11
CA ILE A 2 9.90 -10.91 2.30
C ILE A 2 10.10 -10.20 0.96
N ILE A 3 9.81 -8.90 0.92
CA ILE A 3 10.14 -8.05 -0.23
C ILE A 3 11.61 -7.72 -0.09
N VAL A 4 12.42 -8.35 -0.93
CA VAL A 4 13.84 -8.01 -1.09
C VAL A 4 13.89 -6.71 -1.88
N ILE A 5 14.18 -5.62 -1.18
CA ILE A 5 14.56 -4.36 -1.81
C ILE A 5 15.95 -4.59 -2.40
N GLY A 6 16.02 -4.63 -3.73
CA GLY A 6 17.27 -4.73 -4.45
C GLY A 6 18.12 -3.47 -4.24
N ILE A 7 19.02 -3.54 -3.29
CA ILE A 7 20.14 -2.61 -3.21
C ILE A 7 21.05 -2.98 -4.37
N LEU A 8 21.12 -2.12 -5.39
CA LEU A 8 22.12 -2.22 -6.44
C LEU A 8 23.48 -1.84 -5.82
N ALA A 9 24.07 -2.80 -5.09
CA ALA A 9 25.47 -2.72 -4.74
C ALA A 9 26.26 -3.00 -6.01
N LEU A 10 27.00 -2.01 -6.49
CA LEU A 10 28.04 -2.23 -7.50
C LEU A 10 29.08 -3.20 -6.91
N ALA A 11 28.89 -4.47 -7.16
CA ALA A 11 29.87 -5.49 -6.83
C ALA A 11 31.01 -5.40 -7.84
N PHE A 12 32.16 -4.91 -7.39
CA PHE A 12 33.41 -5.05 -8.11
C PHE A 12 33.82 -6.53 -8.15
N CYS A 13 33.59 -7.18 -9.27
CA CYS A 13 34.20 -8.49 -9.53
C CYS A 13 35.70 -8.32 -9.77
N ILE A 14 36.49 -8.69 -8.76
CA ILE A 14 37.92 -8.90 -8.94
C ILE A 14 38.10 -10.29 -9.53
N ASN A 15 38.30 -10.37 -10.85
CA ASN A 15 38.73 -11.60 -11.51
C ASN A 15 40.23 -11.72 -11.35
N SER A 16 40.67 -12.59 -10.44
CA SER A 16 42.07 -13.08 -10.40
C SER A 16 42.25 -14.13 -11.49
N CYS A 17 42.94 -13.76 -12.56
CA CYS A 17 43.43 -14.73 -13.56
C CYS A 17 44.70 -15.40 -13.04
N SER A 18 44.61 -16.69 -12.71
CA SER A 18 45.80 -17.53 -12.46
C SER A 18 46.50 -17.87 -13.76
N LYS A 19 47.80 -17.57 -13.81
CA LYS A 19 48.73 -17.94 -14.88
C LYS A 19 48.95 -19.44 -14.90
N LYS A 20 48.77 -20.07 -16.07
CA LYS A 20 49.44 -21.31 -16.44
C LYS A 20 50.63 -20.97 -17.33
N ASN A 21 51.77 -21.37 -16.90
CA ASN A 21 53.02 -21.44 -17.71
C ASN A 21 52.94 -22.65 -18.65
N ASP A 22 53.19 -22.46 -19.91
CA ASP A 22 53.82 -23.48 -20.73
C ASP A 22 54.87 -22.83 -21.63
N ASN A 23 56.11 -23.28 -21.40
CA ASN A 23 57.28 -23.01 -22.20
C ASN A 23 57.16 -23.72 -23.56
N ASN A 24 57.39 -23.03 -24.67
CA ASN A 24 58.29 -23.59 -25.68
C ASN A 24 58.95 -22.50 -26.52
N SER A 25 60.28 -22.62 -26.63
CA SER A 25 61.19 -21.84 -27.42
C SER A 25 61.00 -22.12 -28.92
N ASP A 26 60.99 -21.10 -29.80
CA ASP A 26 61.99 -21.11 -30.87
C ASP A 26 62.21 -19.73 -31.51
N ASN A 27 63.41 -19.53 -31.93
CA ASN A 27 64.14 -18.39 -32.35
C ASN A 27 63.81 -18.05 -33.82
N THR A 28 63.64 -16.79 -34.21
CA THR A 28 64.39 -16.14 -35.30
C THR A 28 64.12 -14.64 -35.43
N GLN A 29 65.22 -13.92 -35.63
CA GLN A 29 65.37 -12.46 -35.83
C GLN A 29 64.55 -11.88 -36.97
N VAL A 30 64.17 -10.61 -36.95
CA VAL A 30 64.81 -9.39 -37.46
C VAL A 30 63.82 -8.22 -37.57
N ALA A 31 64.20 -7.12 -36.90
CA ALA A 31 64.04 -5.71 -37.21
C ALA A 31 62.74 -5.12 -37.76
N GLY A 32 62.20 -4.18 -36.96
CA GLY A 32 61.27 -3.16 -37.43
C GLY A 32 60.74 -2.36 -36.25
N LYS A 33 61.52 -1.37 -35.77
CA LYS A 33 61.06 -0.39 -34.78
C LYS A 33 59.80 0.34 -35.28
N ASN A 34 58.72 0.21 -34.58
CA ASN A 34 57.83 1.27 -34.23
C ASN A 34 57.16 0.89 -32.92
N GLU A 35 57.79 1.18 -31.83
CA GLU A 35 57.19 1.18 -30.48
C GLU A 35 56.25 2.39 -30.39
N ASN A 36 55.06 2.21 -30.87
CA ASN A 36 53.90 2.99 -30.38
C ASN A 36 53.48 2.28 -29.09
N THR A 37 54.17 2.51 -28.00
CA THR A 37 53.74 2.20 -26.67
C THR A 37 52.45 2.97 -26.45
N LYS A 38 51.29 2.37 -26.76
CA LYS A 38 50.03 2.79 -26.16
C LYS A 38 50.26 2.69 -24.67
N ALA A 39 50.47 3.83 -24.06
CA ALA A 39 50.47 3.92 -22.61
C ALA A 39 49.20 3.22 -22.11
N ASP A 40 49.36 2.22 -21.24
CA ASP A 40 48.25 1.55 -20.60
C ASP A 40 47.58 2.56 -19.68
N ASN A 41 46.54 3.21 -20.16
CA ASN A 41 45.77 4.22 -19.46
C ASN A 41 44.59 3.60 -18.68
N SER A 42 44.61 2.28 -18.47
CA SER A 42 43.51 1.58 -17.78
C SER A 42 43.27 2.09 -16.35
N GLU A 43 44.34 2.55 -15.66
CA GLU A 43 44.22 3.14 -14.32
C GLU A 43 43.66 4.59 -14.32
N MET A 44 43.66 5.24 -15.48
CA MET A 44 43.14 6.60 -15.70
C MET A 44 41.66 6.65 -16.06
N THR A 45 40.96 5.51 -16.02
CA THR A 45 39.54 5.39 -16.39
C THR A 45 38.67 5.07 -15.19
N VAL A 46 37.41 5.46 -15.24
CA VAL A 46 36.38 4.91 -14.36
C VAL A 46 35.98 3.54 -14.89
N ALA A 47 35.83 2.57 -14.01
CA ALA A 47 35.49 1.20 -14.41
C ALA A 47 34.20 1.16 -15.24
N GLY A 48 34.29 0.60 -16.45
CA GLY A 48 33.16 0.52 -17.39
C GLY A 48 32.98 1.73 -18.30
N TYR A 49 33.86 2.75 -18.19
CA TYR A 49 33.77 3.99 -18.98
C TYR A 49 35.05 4.22 -19.78
N ALA A 50 34.95 4.93 -20.88
CA ALA A 50 36.09 5.30 -21.68
C ALA A 50 36.96 6.37 -20.99
N LEU A 51 38.22 6.51 -21.44
CA LEU A 51 39.12 7.53 -20.92
C LEU A 51 38.51 8.94 -21.16
N GLY A 52 38.38 9.72 -20.07
CA GLY A 52 37.76 11.06 -20.10
C GLY A 52 36.25 11.08 -20.00
N GLU A 53 35.59 9.93 -19.94
CA GLU A 53 34.16 9.83 -19.75
C GLU A 53 33.82 9.91 -18.26
N ILE A 54 32.84 10.73 -17.93
CA ILE A 54 32.28 10.89 -16.57
C ILE A 54 31.01 10.03 -16.46
N PRO A 55 30.89 9.15 -15.45
CA PRO A 55 29.69 8.37 -15.22
C PRO A 55 28.49 9.27 -14.91
N PRO A 56 27.27 8.87 -15.30
CA PRO A 56 26.08 9.61 -14.94
C PRO A 56 25.85 9.60 -13.41
N ILE A 57 25.27 10.67 -12.88
CA ILE A 57 24.84 10.72 -11.49
C ILE A 57 23.69 9.74 -11.29
N PRO A 58 23.80 8.78 -10.33
CA PRO A 58 22.76 7.79 -10.05
C PRO A 58 21.59 8.44 -9.32
N ILE A 59 20.60 8.93 -10.06
CA ILE A 59 19.37 9.46 -9.46
C ILE A 59 18.53 8.30 -8.91
N PRO A 60 18.21 8.29 -7.60
CA PRO A 60 17.42 7.21 -7.02
C PRO A 60 15.94 7.32 -7.43
N ASP A 61 15.34 6.16 -7.72
CA ASP A 61 13.90 6.07 -7.92
C ASP A 61 13.15 6.00 -6.59
N MET A 62 11.97 6.65 -6.53
CA MET A 62 11.09 6.54 -5.39
C MET A 62 10.39 5.16 -5.39
N PRO A 63 10.32 4.47 -4.23
CA PRO A 63 9.61 3.20 -4.13
C PRO A 63 8.11 3.37 -4.40
N ASN A 64 7.45 2.27 -4.81
CA ASN A 64 5.99 2.23 -4.87
C ASN A 64 5.44 2.13 -3.44
N LEU A 65 4.59 3.07 -3.10
CA LEU A 65 3.83 3.02 -1.86
C LEU A 65 2.47 2.34 -2.12
N SER A 66 1.97 1.61 -1.15
CA SER A 66 0.66 0.99 -1.21
C SER A 66 0.05 1.00 0.19
N VAL A 67 -1.27 1.02 0.24
CA VAL A 67 -1.99 0.65 1.46
C VAL A 67 -1.82 -0.86 1.58
N THR A 68 -1.14 -1.33 2.61
CA THR A 68 -1.25 -2.73 2.98
C THR A 68 -2.62 -2.88 3.60
N GLU A 69 -3.57 -3.37 2.81
CA GLU A 69 -4.85 -3.78 3.35
C GLU A 69 -4.59 -4.71 4.55
N ASN A 70 -5.04 -4.28 5.72
CA ASN A 70 -5.24 -5.21 6.81
C ASN A 70 -6.44 -6.06 6.35
N PRO A 71 -6.29 -7.34 6.03
CA PRO A 71 -7.45 -8.14 5.65
C PRO A 71 -8.41 -8.07 6.85
N GLY A 72 -9.50 -7.33 6.69
CA GLY A 72 -10.64 -7.45 7.59
C GLY A 72 -10.95 -8.93 7.75
N ALA A 73 -11.64 -9.32 8.80
CA ALA A 73 -11.95 -10.72 9.05
C ALA A 73 -12.53 -11.34 7.77
N LYS A 74 -11.69 -12.09 7.03
CA LYS A 74 -12.13 -12.78 5.81
C LYS A 74 -13.03 -13.90 6.25
N ILE A 75 -14.33 -13.75 6.02
CA ILE A 75 -15.25 -14.87 6.10
C ILE A 75 -14.86 -15.81 4.96
N THR A 76 -14.20 -16.90 5.31
CA THR A 76 -13.76 -17.88 4.33
C THR A 76 -14.95 -18.71 3.84
N LEU A 77 -14.81 -19.29 2.64
CA LEU A 77 -15.81 -20.23 2.09
C LEU A 77 -16.14 -21.36 3.07
N ASP A 78 -15.17 -21.81 3.86
CA ASP A 78 -15.36 -22.87 4.86
C ASP A 78 -16.18 -22.39 6.07
N MET A 79 -16.04 -21.14 6.49
CA MET A 79 -16.88 -20.53 7.53
C MET A 79 -18.32 -20.39 7.04
N THR A 80 -18.51 -19.91 5.81
CA THR A 80 -19.84 -19.82 5.17
C THR A 80 -20.51 -21.21 5.13
N LYS A 81 -19.78 -22.26 4.76
CA LYS A 81 -20.27 -23.65 4.77
C LYS A 81 -20.63 -24.14 6.17
N LYS A 82 -19.82 -23.84 7.19
CA LYS A 82 -20.12 -24.21 8.58
C LYS A 82 -21.39 -23.56 9.09
N ILE A 83 -21.60 -22.26 8.79
CA ILE A 83 -22.83 -21.55 9.18
C ILE A 83 -24.04 -22.11 8.41
N SER A 84 -23.93 -22.33 7.09
CA SER A 84 -25.04 -22.84 6.26
C SER A 84 -25.41 -24.29 6.55
N SER A 85 -24.57 -25.06 7.25
CA SER A 85 -24.91 -26.39 7.69
C SER A 85 -25.82 -26.44 8.92
N VAL A 86 -26.06 -25.28 9.57
CA VAL A 86 -26.96 -25.20 10.72
C VAL A 86 -28.42 -25.08 10.21
N PRO A 87 -29.32 -26.01 10.57
CA PRO A 87 -30.72 -25.96 10.14
C PRO A 87 -31.41 -24.65 10.52
N GLY A 88 -32.13 -24.02 9.57
CA GLY A 88 -32.87 -22.79 9.80
C GLY A 88 -32.04 -21.51 9.59
N ILE A 89 -30.81 -21.62 9.12
CA ILE A 89 -29.97 -20.49 8.74
C ILE A 89 -29.83 -20.45 7.21
N VAL A 90 -30.14 -19.29 6.63
CA VAL A 90 -29.86 -18.96 5.24
C VAL A 90 -28.80 -17.88 5.19
N ILE A 91 -27.74 -18.11 4.41
CA ILE A 91 -26.67 -17.13 4.19
C ILE A 91 -26.75 -16.61 2.77
N THR A 92 -26.81 -15.31 2.61
CA THR A 92 -26.82 -14.64 1.32
C THR A 92 -25.73 -13.57 1.30
N PRO A 93 -24.79 -13.60 0.35
CA PRO A 93 -23.94 -12.44 0.11
C PRO A 93 -24.83 -11.29 -0.38
N VAL A 94 -24.74 -10.15 0.27
CA VAL A 94 -25.49 -8.96 -0.13
C VAL A 94 -24.53 -7.81 -0.33
N LYS A 95 -24.76 -7.06 -1.39
CA LYS A 95 -24.12 -5.76 -1.59
C LYS A 95 -25.02 -4.71 -0.94
N VAL A 96 -24.46 -3.98 0.01
CA VAL A 96 -25.19 -2.91 0.70
C VAL A 96 -24.96 -1.62 -0.10
N GLU A 97 -25.97 -1.14 -0.79
CA GLU A 97 -25.96 0.13 -1.52
C GLU A 97 -26.88 1.14 -0.83
N ASN A 98 -26.44 2.40 -0.78
CA ASN A 98 -27.22 3.53 -0.22
C ASN A 98 -27.73 3.31 1.23
N SER A 99 -26.96 2.60 2.04
CA SER A 99 -27.35 2.28 3.41
C SER A 99 -26.42 2.95 4.42
N THR A 100 -26.98 3.39 5.53
CA THR A 100 -26.23 3.84 6.70
C THR A 100 -26.39 2.82 7.80
N ILE A 101 -25.29 2.23 8.25
CA ILE A 101 -25.24 1.33 9.39
C ILE A 101 -24.54 2.07 10.52
N VAL A 102 -25.21 2.28 11.63
CA VAL A 102 -24.67 2.99 12.81
C VAL A 102 -24.78 2.10 14.03
N GLY A 103 -23.69 1.92 14.73
CA GLY A 103 -23.73 1.17 15.97
C GLY A 103 -22.48 1.23 16.83
N GLY A 104 -22.60 1.75 18.02
CA GLY A 104 -21.47 1.89 18.94
C GLY A 104 -20.36 2.75 18.34
N ASN A 105 -19.17 2.17 18.15
CA ASN A 105 -18.04 2.85 17.49
C ASN A 105 -18.00 2.60 15.98
N TYR A 106 -19.05 2.00 15.41
CA TYR A 106 -19.13 1.66 14.01
C TYR A 106 -20.11 2.57 13.28
N THR A 107 -19.68 3.15 12.20
CA THR A 107 -20.52 3.89 11.24
C THR A 107 -20.04 3.55 9.84
N MET A 108 -20.97 3.13 8.99
CA MET A 108 -20.73 2.92 7.57
C MET A 108 -21.82 3.58 6.77
N GLN A 109 -21.44 4.41 5.83
CA GLN A 109 -22.30 4.98 4.81
C GLN A 109 -21.63 4.75 3.46
N VAL A 110 -22.31 4.07 2.57
CA VAL A 110 -21.75 3.72 1.25
C VAL A 110 -22.74 4.09 0.18
N GLY A 111 -22.26 4.81 -0.82
CA GLY A 111 -22.99 5.13 -2.03
C GLY A 111 -22.85 4.05 -3.09
N LYS A 112 -23.37 4.36 -4.28
CA LYS A 112 -23.48 3.38 -5.38
C LYS A 112 -22.16 3.01 -6.03
N ASN A 113 -21.20 3.94 -6.03
CA ASN A 113 -19.91 3.77 -6.71
C ASN A 113 -18.74 3.54 -5.74
N GLY A 114 -19.05 3.17 -4.48
CA GLY A 114 -18.03 2.96 -3.45
C GLY A 114 -17.62 4.22 -2.69
N GLU A 115 -18.21 5.39 -3.04
CA GLU A 115 -18.06 6.61 -2.26
C GLU A 115 -18.71 6.46 -0.89
N GLY A 116 -18.12 7.09 0.13
CA GLY A 116 -18.74 7.05 1.45
C GLY A 116 -17.80 7.24 2.61
N GLN A 117 -18.29 6.80 3.77
CA GLN A 117 -17.64 6.97 5.05
C GLN A 117 -17.72 5.68 5.86
N LEU A 118 -16.60 5.26 6.42
CA LEU A 118 -16.51 4.12 7.32
C LEU A 118 -15.71 4.51 8.55
N SER A 119 -16.22 4.15 9.71
CA SER A 119 -15.47 4.14 10.97
C SER A 119 -15.83 2.88 11.74
N ASP A 120 -14.85 2.06 12.11
CA ASP A 120 -15.08 0.80 12.84
C ASP A 120 -14.39 0.76 14.20
N GLY A 121 -13.87 1.92 14.65
CA GLY A 121 -13.09 2.06 15.88
C GLY A 121 -11.62 1.67 15.75
N SER A 122 -11.23 1.02 14.66
CA SER A 122 -9.82 0.70 14.32
C SER A 122 -9.31 1.52 13.15
N LYS A 123 -10.21 1.90 12.25
CA LYS A 123 -9.88 2.73 11.08
C LYS A 123 -11.01 3.70 10.73
N VAL A 124 -10.64 4.75 10.03
CA VAL A 124 -11.54 5.70 9.40
C VAL A 124 -11.22 5.74 7.91
N VAL A 125 -12.24 5.59 7.08
CA VAL A 125 -12.16 5.74 5.62
C VAL A 125 -13.21 6.75 5.19
N GLN A 126 -12.81 7.72 4.40
CA GLN A 126 -13.69 8.61 3.65
C GLN A 126 -13.21 8.57 2.22
N THR A 127 -14.07 8.24 1.28
CA THR A 127 -13.67 8.11 -0.13
C THR A 127 -14.75 8.66 -1.06
N ASP A 128 -14.30 9.22 -2.17
CA ASP A 128 -15.15 9.67 -3.26
C ASP A 128 -15.51 8.55 -4.26
N GLY A 129 -14.97 7.33 -4.05
CA GLY A 129 -15.12 6.20 -4.95
C GLY A 129 -14.21 6.23 -6.19
N ASN A 130 -13.30 7.23 -6.28
CA ASN A 130 -12.31 7.35 -7.35
C ASN A 130 -10.88 7.39 -6.81
N GLY A 131 -10.72 7.09 -5.52
CA GLY A 131 -9.44 7.02 -4.85
C GLY A 131 -8.99 8.30 -4.15
N ALA A 132 -9.78 9.39 -4.20
CA ALA A 132 -9.56 10.55 -3.34
C ALA A 132 -10.25 10.37 -1.98
N GLY A 133 -9.75 11.07 -0.96
CA GLY A 133 -10.29 11.05 0.37
C GLY A 133 -9.27 10.85 1.48
N GLN A 134 -9.70 10.18 2.54
CA GLN A 134 -8.89 9.95 3.73
C GLN A 134 -8.96 8.49 4.18
N TYR A 135 -7.82 7.93 4.54
CA TYR A 135 -7.69 6.65 5.23
C TYR A 135 -6.80 6.82 6.45
N ILE A 136 -7.27 6.37 7.60
CA ILE A 136 -6.52 6.43 8.86
C ILE A 136 -6.72 5.11 9.60
N ASP A 137 -5.63 4.44 9.95
CA ASP A 137 -5.59 3.37 10.95
C ASP A 137 -4.41 3.58 11.93
N ASP A 138 -4.13 2.60 12.77
CA ASP A 138 -3.01 2.64 13.72
C ASP A 138 -1.62 2.65 13.04
N LYS A 139 -1.54 2.32 11.77
CA LYS A 139 -0.30 2.15 11.01
C LYS A 139 -0.10 3.19 9.93
N VAL A 140 -1.19 3.53 9.21
CA VAL A 140 -1.12 4.34 8.00
C VAL A 140 -2.11 5.49 8.05
N THR A 141 -1.69 6.65 7.61
CA THR A 141 -2.55 7.80 7.32
C THR A 141 -2.37 8.19 5.86
N ILE A 142 -3.49 8.32 5.15
CA ILE A 142 -3.55 8.83 3.78
C ILE A 142 -4.53 9.99 3.74
N GLN A 143 -4.11 11.06 3.10
CA GLN A 143 -4.97 12.15 2.64
C GLN A 143 -4.63 12.36 1.17
N ARG A 144 -5.60 12.15 0.28
CA ARG A 144 -5.37 12.22 -1.16
C ARG A 144 -6.48 13.02 -1.83
N ASP A 145 -6.06 13.99 -2.62
CA ASP A 145 -6.94 14.79 -3.45
C ASP A 145 -7.23 14.09 -4.80
N GLU A 146 -8.22 14.59 -5.55
CA GLU A 146 -8.64 14.01 -6.83
C GLU A 146 -7.51 13.94 -7.87
N ASP A 147 -6.56 14.88 -7.85
CA ASP A 147 -5.40 14.92 -8.74
C ASP A 147 -4.25 14.00 -8.29
N GLY A 148 -4.41 13.32 -7.15
CA GLY A 148 -3.43 12.41 -6.59
C GLY A 148 -2.43 13.06 -5.65
N SER A 149 -2.45 14.37 -5.50
CA SER A 149 -1.66 15.08 -4.48
C SER A 149 -2.12 14.74 -3.07
N GLY A 150 -1.30 15.10 -2.07
CA GLY A 150 -1.65 14.89 -0.67
C GLY A 150 -0.53 14.34 0.17
N GLN A 151 -0.91 13.56 1.19
CA GLN A 151 0.02 13.04 2.19
C GLN A 151 -0.18 11.53 2.45
N TYR A 152 0.93 10.83 2.60
CA TYR A 152 1.00 9.44 3.08
C TYR A 152 1.98 9.36 4.25
N ILE A 153 1.55 8.74 5.34
CA ILE A 153 2.40 8.46 6.51
C ILE A 153 2.25 7.00 6.89
N ASN A 154 3.36 6.30 7.04
CA ASN A 154 3.38 4.95 7.57
C ASN A 154 4.23 4.90 8.85
N ASN A 155 3.55 4.83 9.99
CA ASN A 155 4.16 4.83 11.33
C ASN A 155 4.98 3.56 11.62
N VAL A 156 4.74 2.46 10.89
CA VAL A 156 5.48 1.19 11.07
C VAL A 156 6.82 1.21 10.36
N THR A 157 6.84 1.77 9.15
CA THR A 157 8.06 1.83 8.33
C THR A 157 8.83 3.13 8.52
N GLY A 158 8.21 4.18 9.06
CA GLY A 158 8.80 5.52 9.17
C GLY A 158 8.82 6.26 7.83
N VAL A 159 7.96 5.85 6.87
CA VAL A 159 7.87 6.48 5.56
C VAL A 159 6.83 7.58 5.58
N THR A 160 7.22 8.77 5.09
CA THR A 160 6.32 9.89 4.84
C THR A 160 6.50 10.37 3.41
N LEU A 161 5.37 10.62 2.72
CA LEU A 161 5.32 11.30 1.42
C LEU A 161 4.36 12.48 1.53
N GLN A 162 4.80 13.62 1.02
CA GLN A 162 3.93 14.74 0.70
C GLN A 162 4.22 15.13 -0.74
N VAL A 163 3.19 15.19 -1.57
CA VAL A 163 3.34 15.47 -3.00
C VAL A 163 2.23 16.38 -3.49
N ASP A 164 2.60 17.35 -4.32
CA ASP A 164 1.71 18.27 -5.00
C ASP A 164 1.26 17.68 -6.36
N SER A 165 0.25 18.27 -6.96
CA SER A 165 -0.34 17.82 -8.23
C SER A 165 0.64 17.77 -9.42
N ASP A 166 1.71 18.54 -9.37
CA ASP A 166 2.77 18.56 -10.39
C ASP A 166 3.92 17.59 -10.12
N GLY A 167 3.84 16.83 -9.01
CA GLY A 167 4.85 15.87 -8.59
C GLY A 167 6.03 16.46 -7.82
N ALA A 168 5.93 17.73 -7.42
CA ALA A 168 6.84 18.32 -6.44
C ALA A 168 6.50 17.85 -5.03
N GLY A 169 7.47 17.88 -4.10
CA GLY A 169 7.18 17.49 -2.73
C GLY A 169 8.36 16.87 -1.99
N GLN A 170 8.04 16.09 -0.97
CA GLN A 170 9.02 15.49 -0.06
C GLN A 170 8.73 14.02 0.17
N TYR A 171 9.77 13.21 0.20
CA TYR A 171 9.75 11.81 0.62
C TYR A 171 10.80 11.59 1.72
N LEU A 172 10.38 10.99 2.82
CA LEU A 172 11.22 10.63 3.95
C LEU A 172 11.09 9.13 4.24
N ASP A 173 12.20 8.45 4.44
CA ASP A 173 12.26 7.09 4.96
C ASP A 173 13.25 7.08 6.12
N GLU A 174 12.74 7.29 7.33
CA GLU A 174 13.55 7.43 8.54
C GLU A 174 14.40 6.18 8.81
N LYS A 175 13.82 5.00 8.57
CA LYS A 175 14.48 3.72 8.84
C LYS A 175 15.70 3.48 7.94
N ASN A 176 15.60 3.91 6.68
CA ASN A 176 16.68 3.79 5.71
C ASN A 176 17.53 5.08 5.62
N GLY A 177 17.23 6.08 6.44
CA GLY A 177 17.98 7.35 6.51
C GLY A 177 17.85 8.18 5.23
N ILE A 178 16.76 8.03 4.46
CA ILE A 178 16.53 8.70 3.18
C ILE A 178 15.67 9.94 3.37
N SER A 179 16.12 11.04 2.78
CA SER A 179 15.35 12.27 2.61
C SER A 179 15.49 12.73 1.16
N LEU A 180 14.36 12.92 0.47
CA LEU A 180 14.30 13.42 -0.90
C LEU A 180 13.31 14.57 -0.96
N GLN A 181 13.74 15.68 -1.52
CA GLN A 181 12.91 16.83 -1.86
C GLN A 181 13.05 17.11 -3.35
N VAL A 182 11.93 17.26 -4.05
CA VAL A 182 11.90 17.48 -5.50
C VAL A 182 10.95 18.61 -5.83
N SER A 183 11.38 19.48 -6.74
CA SER A 183 10.54 20.52 -7.35
C SER A 183 10.01 20.03 -8.70
N ALA A 184 8.98 20.70 -9.24
CA ALA A 184 8.33 20.33 -10.49
C ALA A 184 9.26 20.31 -11.72
N ASP A 185 10.34 21.10 -11.69
CA ASP A 185 11.36 21.22 -12.75
C ASP A 185 12.48 20.17 -12.65
N GLY A 186 12.42 19.28 -11.64
CA GLY A 186 13.43 18.25 -11.37
C GLY A 186 14.64 18.76 -10.58
N THR A 187 14.61 20.00 -10.07
CA THR A 187 15.57 20.43 -9.05
C THR A 187 15.21 19.82 -7.70
N GLY A 188 16.19 19.73 -6.79
CA GLY A 188 15.94 19.15 -5.49
C GLY A 188 17.17 18.63 -4.77
N MET A 189 16.92 17.88 -3.71
CA MET A 189 17.98 17.32 -2.86
C MET A 189 17.62 15.90 -2.40
N TYR A 190 18.56 14.99 -2.57
CA TYR A 190 18.54 13.66 -1.97
C TYR A 190 19.65 13.54 -0.94
N LYS A 191 19.33 12.96 0.20
CA LYS A 191 20.31 12.61 1.23
C LYS A 191 20.00 11.22 1.78
N ASN A 192 21.04 10.40 1.90
CA ASN A 192 20.99 9.13 2.61
C ASN A 192 22.04 9.15 3.72
N THR A 193 21.59 9.25 4.97
CA THR A 193 22.46 9.32 6.14
C THR A 193 23.18 8.01 6.45
N ASN A 194 22.60 6.87 6.04
CA ASN A 194 23.19 5.55 6.29
C ASN A 194 24.38 5.25 5.35
N SER A 195 24.31 5.74 4.09
CA SER A 195 25.39 5.58 3.12
C SER A 195 26.29 6.80 2.98
N GLY A 196 25.88 7.95 3.54
CA GLY A 196 26.60 9.23 3.38
C GLY A 196 26.39 9.90 2.04
N ILE A 197 25.53 9.37 1.17
CA ILE A 197 25.28 9.91 -0.17
C ILE A 197 24.43 11.17 -0.09
N THR A 198 24.86 12.20 -0.84
CA THR A 198 24.08 13.41 -1.11
C THR A 198 24.05 13.68 -2.61
N ILE A 199 22.86 14.07 -3.12
CA ILE A 199 22.70 14.56 -4.50
C ILE A 199 21.93 15.88 -4.41
N MET A 200 22.43 16.90 -5.08
CA MET A 200 21.78 18.22 -5.14
C MET A 200 21.66 18.62 -6.62
N ALA A 201 20.44 18.80 -7.08
CA ALA A 201 20.15 19.30 -8.42
C ALA A 201 19.63 20.73 -8.34
N SER A 202 20.26 21.65 -9.04
CA SER A 202 19.87 23.04 -9.20
C SER A 202 19.52 23.34 -10.66
N GLY A 203 19.14 24.58 -10.97
CA GLY A 203 18.97 25.02 -12.36
C GLY A 203 20.28 25.06 -13.16
N GLU A 204 21.43 25.11 -12.49
CA GLU A 204 22.75 25.27 -13.11
C GLU A 204 23.53 23.96 -13.17
N ASN A 205 23.47 23.16 -12.12
CA ASN A 205 24.23 21.91 -12.02
C ASN A 205 23.55 20.87 -11.15
N THR A 206 24.05 19.63 -11.27
CA THR A 206 23.72 18.54 -10.34
C THR A 206 25.01 17.97 -9.77
N ASN A 207 25.06 17.85 -8.46
CA ASN A 207 26.20 17.37 -7.69
C ASN A 207 25.86 16.08 -6.96
N TYR A 208 26.75 15.10 -7.05
CA TYR A 208 26.75 13.85 -6.26
C TYR A 208 27.98 13.83 -5.34
N ASN A 209 27.80 13.36 -4.13
CA ASN A 209 28.89 13.16 -3.18
C ASN A 209 28.57 11.98 -2.25
N ASP A 210 29.50 11.02 -2.12
CA ASP A 210 29.43 9.90 -1.18
C ASP A 210 30.56 9.92 -0.13
N GLY A 211 31.29 11.05 -0.05
CA GLY A 211 32.47 11.22 0.80
C GLY A 211 33.78 10.93 0.08
N ASN A 212 33.84 9.97 -0.81
CA ASN A 212 35.02 9.60 -1.61
C ASN A 212 34.91 10.10 -3.07
N ILE A 213 33.76 9.87 -3.70
CA ILE A 213 33.50 10.26 -5.08
C ILE A 213 32.63 11.53 -5.09
N THR A 214 33.01 12.47 -5.94
CA THR A 214 32.17 13.60 -6.31
C THR A 214 31.97 13.65 -7.81
N ILE A 215 30.72 13.89 -8.25
CA ILE A 215 30.37 14.08 -9.66
C ILE A 215 29.59 15.39 -9.76
N GLU A 216 29.96 16.22 -10.71
CA GLU A 216 29.29 17.46 -11.04
C GLU A 216 28.91 17.44 -12.53
N ASN A 217 27.65 17.68 -12.86
CA ASN A 217 27.14 17.79 -14.22
C ASN A 217 26.46 19.16 -14.37
N ASN A 218 27.01 19.98 -15.26
CA ASN A 218 26.53 21.33 -15.49
C ASN A 218 25.56 21.40 -16.68
N ASN A 219 24.68 22.39 -16.70
CA ASN A 219 23.70 22.60 -17.77
C ASN A 219 24.33 23.03 -19.11
N ASP A 220 25.60 23.48 -19.10
CA ASP A 220 26.37 23.83 -20.31
C ASP A 220 27.09 22.62 -20.93
N GLY A 221 26.88 21.43 -20.38
CA GLY A 221 27.49 20.18 -20.83
C GLY A 221 28.87 19.91 -20.29
N SER A 222 29.42 20.81 -19.44
CA SER A 222 30.65 20.56 -18.70
C SER A 222 30.39 19.70 -17.46
N GLY A 223 31.45 19.18 -16.83
CA GLY A 223 31.31 18.44 -15.59
C GLY A 223 32.63 17.93 -15.05
N LYS A 224 32.54 17.36 -13.86
CA LYS A 224 33.70 16.93 -13.10
C LYS A 224 33.44 15.59 -12.39
N TYR A 225 34.40 14.70 -12.41
CA TYR A 225 34.45 13.48 -11.62
C TYR A 225 35.74 13.46 -10.80
N HIS A 226 35.65 13.22 -9.51
CA HIS A 226 36.81 13.10 -8.64
C HIS A 226 36.66 11.90 -7.73
N ASP A 227 37.53 10.90 -7.86
CA ASP A 227 37.71 9.78 -6.94
C ASP A 227 38.98 10.03 -6.11
N LYS A 228 38.73 10.42 -4.85
CA LYS A 228 39.82 10.73 -3.89
C LYS A 228 40.68 9.50 -3.56
N SER A 229 40.05 8.33 -3.52
CA SER A 229 40.77 7.10 -3.15
C SER A 229 41.75 6.65 -4.24
N LYS A 230 41.45 6.95 -5.51
CA LYS A 230 42.28 6.65 -6.66
C LYS A 230 43.15 7.81 -7.10
N ASN A 231 42.97 8.98 -6.49
CA ASN A 231 43.62 10.20 -6.94
C ASN A 231 43.35 10.47 -8.44
N LEU A 232 42.09 10.20 -8.87
CA LEU A 232 41.65 10.34 -10.25
C LEU A 232 40.69 11.52 -10.36
N LEU A 233 41.04 12.46 -11.24
CA LEU A 233 40.21 13.64 -11.58
C LEU A 233 39.95 13.66 -13.06
N ILE A 234 38.69 13.82 -13.46
CA ILE A 234 38.24 14.01 -14.85
C ILE A 234 37.48 15.36 -14.90
N GLU A 235 37.89 16.24 -15.79
CA GLU A 235 37.23 17.54 -16.01
C GLU A 235 36.82 17.63 -17.48
N ASN A 236 35.53 17.61 -17.76
CA ASN A 236 34.96 17.77 -19.12
C ASN A 236 34.57 19.24 -19.32
N ASN A 237 35.00 19.84 -20.41
CA ASN A 237 34.75 21.24 -20.70
C ASN A 237 33.42 21.54 -21.43
N GLY A 238 32.59 20.51 -21.69
CA GLY A 238 31.32 20.62 -22.45
C GLY A 238 31.50 20.95 -23.94
N LYS A 239 32.74 21.10 -24.44
CA LYS A 239 33.07 21.56 -25.80
C LYS A 239 33.92 20.56 -26.58
N GLY A 240 33.79 19.28 -26.24
CA GLY A 240 34.44 18.20 -26.98
C GLY A 240 35.77 17.72 -26.39
N LYS A 241 36.19 18.20 -25.24
CA LYS A 241 37.44 17.81 -24.56
C LYS A 241 37.25 17.52 -23.09
N ALA A 242 38.01 16.55 -22.59
CA ALA A 242 38.18 16.29 -21.17
C ALA A 242 39.65 16.22 -20.80
N THR A 243 39.98 16.69 -19.61
CA THR A 243 41.29 16.55 -18.97
C THR A 243 41.21 15.45 -17.92
N VAL A 244 42.08 14.45 -17.98
CA VAL A 244 42.17 13.37 -17.01
C VAL A 244 43.49 13.50 -16.27
N THR A 245 43.41 13.64 -14.95
CA THR A 245 44.57 13.71 -14.06
C THR A 245 44.55 12.50 -13.12
N TYR A 246 45.64 11.71 -13.13
CA TYR A 246 45.79 10.54 -12.28
C TYR A 246 47.21 10.56 -11.68
N ASN A 247 47.34 10.54 -10.36
CA ASN A 247 48.61 10.60 -9.65
C ASN A 247 49.58 11.68 -10.19
N GLY A 248 49.04 12.86 -10.52
CA GLY A 248 49.82 14.00 -11.01
C GLY A 248 50.15 13.94 -12.52
N LYS A 249 49.83 12.87 -13.24
CA LYS A 249 49.92 12.80 -14.69
C LYS A 249 48.61 13.30 -15.30
N THR A 250 48.70 14.17 -16.29
CA THR A 250 47.54 14.77 -16.97
C THR A 250 47.58 14.44 -18.45
N VAL A 251 46.40 14.06 -18.99
CA VAL A 251 46.18 13.86 -20.42
C VAL A 251 44.92 14.56 -20.84
N GLU A 252 44.92 15.11 -22.07
CA GLU A 252 43.70 15.65 -22.70
C GLU A 252 43.20 14.64 -23.72
N VAL A 253 41.86 14.44 -23.73
CA VAL A 253 41.19 13.49 -24.63
C VAL A 253 39.91 14.11 -25.21
N ASP A 254 39.43 13.54 -26.30
CA ASP A 254 38.10 13.88 -26.82
C ASP A 254 37.03 13.34 -25.90
N ALA A 255 36.01 14.16 -25.61
CA ALA A 255 34.91 13.79 -24.75
C ALA A 255 33.60 14.44 -25.23
N LYS A 256 32.48 13.73 -25.04
CA LYS A 256 31.16 14.29 -25.33
C LYS A 256 30.70 15.20 -24.18
N ALA A 257 29.90 16.20 -24.51
CA ALA A 257 29.18 16.97 -23.50
C ALA A 257 28.34 16.06 -22.60
N ILE A 258 28.20 16.42 -21.34
CA ILE A 258 27.47 15.65 -20.32
C ILE A 258 26.06 16.23 -20.22
N GLU A 259 25.08 15.35 -20.09
CA GLU A 259 23.71 15.73 -19.83
C GLU A 259 23.52 15.97 -18.32
N GLN A 260 22.92 17.12 -17.96
CA GLN A 260 22.62 17.44 -16.58
C GLN A 260 21.59 16.43 -16.03
N ALA A 261 21.92 15.74 -14.95
CA ALA A 261 20.99 14.86 -14.26
C ALA A 261 19.90 15.69 -13.52
N LYS A 262 18.68 15.17 -13.50
CA LYS A 262 17.54 15.78 -12.78
C LYS A 262 16.79 14.71 -12.01
N PHE A 263 16.17 15.10 -10.91
CA PHE A 263 15.25 14.20 -10.20
C PHE A 263 13.99 13.95 -11.02
N SER A 264 13.50 12.72 -10.97
CA SER A 264 12.15 12.39 -11.43
C SER A 264 11.12 12.98 -10.47
N LYS A 265 9.95 13.31 -10.97
CA LYS A 265 8.81 13.72 -10.14
C LYS A 265 8.48 12.64 -9.13
N LEU A 266 8.02 13.04 -7.94
CA LEU A 266 7.51 12.11 -6.94
C LEU A 266 6.26 11.41 -7.46
N LYS A 267 6.06 10.17 -7.04
CA LYS A 267 4.83 9.42 -7.32
C LYS A 267 3.70 9.98 -6.46
N MET A 268 2.50 9.97 -7.02
CA MET A 268 1.31 10.42 -6.30
C MET A 268 1.03 9.55 -5.07
N VAL A 269 0.28 10.11 -4.13
CA VAL A 269 -0.21 9.39 -2.95
C VAL A 269 -1.03 8.17 -3.39
N PRO A 270 -0.88 7.00 -2.74
CA PRO A 270 -1.71 5.83 -3.02
C PRO A 270 -3.20 6.16 -2.93
N ALA A 271 -3.99 5.56 -3.82
CA ALA A 271 -5.44 5.73 -3.78
C ALA A 271 -6.03 5.27 -2.44
N VAL A 272 -6.99 6.02 -1.94
CA VAL A 272 -7.82 5.58 -0.81
C VAL A 272 -8.69 4.43 -1.31
N PRO A 273 -8.73 3.28 -0.61
CA PRO A 273 -9.55 2.15 -1.01
C PRO A 273 -11.04 2.51 -1.04
N ASP A 274 -11.75 2.00 -2.03
CA ASP A 274 -13.21 2.06 -2.04
C ASP A 274 -13.79 1.31 -0.84
N ILE A 275 -14.92 1.79 -0.35
CA ILE A 275 -15.67 1.07 0.67
C ILE A 275 -16.45 -0.04 -0.05
N GLU A 276 -15.91 -1.25 -0.06
CA GLU A 276 -16.65 -2.42 -0.52
C GLU A 276 -17.68 -2.79 0.54
N ALA A 277 -18.92 -2.43 0.31
CA ALA A 277 -20.04 -2.81 1.15
C ALA A 277 -20.48 -4.26 0.88
N ASN A 278 -19.55 -5.18 0.89
CA ASN A 278 -19.87 -6.58 0.93
C ASN A 278 -20.28 -6.90 2.36
N SER A 279 -21.49 -7.39 2.54
CA SER A 279 -21.98 -7.86 3.82
C SER A 279 -22.45 -9.30 3.68
N LEU A 280 -22.27 -10.07 4.72
CA LEU A 280 -22.88 -11.37 4.84
C LEU A 280 -24.18 -11.22 5.60
N LEU A 281 -25.29 -11.48 4.92
CA LEU A 281 -26.60 -11.51 5.53
C LEU A 281 -26.91 -12.94 5.99
N ILE A 282 -27.06 -13.12 7.30
CA ILE A 282 -27.53 -14.37 7.89
C ILE A 282 -28.99 -14.16 8.25
N THR A 283 -29.89 -14.90 7.59
CA THR A 283 -31.33 -14.84 7.85
C THR A 283 -31.75 -16.01 8.70
N LEU A 284 -32.42 -15.71 9.79
CA LEU A 284 -32.99 -16.66 10.76
C LEU A 284 -34.51 -16.52 10.74
N ASP A 285 -35.23 -17.62 10.49
CA ASP A 285 -36.71 -17.62 10.56
C ASP A 285 -37.17 -17.39 12.01
N SER A 286 -38.01 -16.36 12.21
CA SER A 286 -38.56 -16.08 13.55
C SER A 286 -39.39 -17.19 14.12
N GLY A 287 -40.05 -18.02 13.29
CA GLY A 287 -40.81 -19.20 13.76
C GLY A 287 -39.92 -20.29 14.33
N VAL A 288 -38.63 -20.33 13.95
CA VAL A 288 -37.62 -21.21 14.56
C VAL A 288 -37.15 -20.59 15.89
N LEU A 289 -37.01 -19.27 15.94
CA LEU A 289 -36.42 -18.60 17.10
C LEU A 289 -37.42 -18.35 18.25
N PHE A 290 -38.68 -18.03 17.94
CA PHE A 290 -39.67 -17.52 18.89
C PHE A 290 -41.04 -18.15 18.68
N ASP A 291 -41.82 -18.22 19.76
CA ASP A 291 -43.25 -18.45 19.64
C ASP A 291 -43.97 -17.22 19.08
N VAL A 292 -45.20 -17.42 18.61
CA VAL A 292 -46.03 -16.33 18.08
C VAL A 292 -46.18 -15.22 19.13
N ASP A 293 -45.92 -13.99 18.69
CA ASP A 293 -45.99 -12.80 19.52
C ASP A 293 -45.07 -12.82 20.77
N LYS A 294 -44.00 -13.63 20.73
CA LYS A 294 -42.98 -13.70 21.78
C LYS A 294 -41.63 -13.27 21.25
N TYR A 295 -40.77 -12.88 22.21
CA TYR A 295 -39.37 -12.55 21.96
C TYR A 295 -38.40 -13.40 22.84
N ASN A 296 -38.93 -14.29 23.67
CA ASN A 296 -38.12 -15.25 24.43
C ASN A 296 -37.67 -16.36 23.47
N LEU A 297 -36.37 -16.63 23.43
CA LEU A 297 -35.82 -17.68 22.58
C LEU A 297 -36.32 -19.06 22.99
N ARG A 298 -36.77 -19.83 22.02
CA ARG A 298 -37.12 -21.23 22.19
C ARG A 298 -35.88 -22.07 22.51
N PRO A 299 -35.98 -23.18 23.25
CA PRO A 299 -34.84 -24.04 23.54
C PRO A 299 -34.07 -24.51 22.29
N GLU A 300 -34.79 -24.85 21.21
CA GLU A 300 -34.21 -25.28 19.95
C GLU A 300 -33.42 -24.14 19.26
N ALA A 301 -33.91 -22.93 19.37
CA ALA A 301 -33.25 -21.74 18.86
C ALA A 301 -31.92 -21.48 19.56
N GLN A 302 -31.84 -21.77 20.86
CA GLN A 302 -30.61 -21.57 21.62
C GLN A 302 -29.46 -22.42 21.07
N GLU A 303 -29.73 -23.66 20.63
CA GLU A 303 -28.70 -24.50 20.03
C GLU A 303 -28.21 -23.97 18.68
N VAL A 304 -29.12 -23.45 17.83
CA VAL A 304 -28.80 -22.80 16.57
C VAL A 304 -27.89 -21.59 16.80
N LEU A 305 -28.28 -20.71 17.74
CA LEU A 305 -27.52 -19.51 18.06
C LEU A 305 -26.20 -19.80 18.76
N LYS A 306 -26.08 -20.89 19.53
CA LYS A 306 -24.84 -21.34 20.15
C LYS A 306 -23.83 -21.77 19.08
N ASN A 307 -24.27 -22.53 18.06
CA ASN A 307 -23.44 -22.89 16.93
C ASN A 307 -23.00 -21.65 16.14
N LEU A 308 -23.91 -20.71 15.92
CA LEU A 308 -23.58 -19.44 15.28
C LEU A 308 -22.55 -18.64 16.09
N ALA A 309 -22.69 -18.58 17.43
CA ALA A 309 -21.74 -17.91 18.29
C ALA A 309 -20.32 -18.47 18.20
N VAL A 310 -20.18 -19.81 18.05
CA VAL A 310 -18.86 -20.45 17.83
C VAL A 310 -18.24 -19.93 16.54
N VAL A 311 -19.00 -19.93 15.45
CA VAL A 311 -18.49 -19.47 14.15
C VAL A 311 -18.13 -17.99 14.16
N LEU A 312 -18.97 -17.13 14.76
CA LEU A 312 -18.69 -15.69 14.86
C LEU A 312 -17.40 -15.40 15.65
N LYS A 313 -17.13 -16.17 16.70
CA LYS A 313 -15.89 -16.09 17.48
C LYS A 313 -14.67 -16.58 16.69
N GLU A 314 -14.78 -17.74 16.04
CA GLU A 314 -13.70 -18.32 15.21
C GLU A 314 -13.35 -17.39 14.03
N ALA A 315 -14.37 -16.73 13.46
CA ALA A 315 -14.19 -15.75 12.38
C ALA A 315 -13.56 -14.44 12.86
N GLY A 316 -13.46 -14.20 14.17
CA GLY A 316 -12.91 -12.97 14.72
C GLY A 316 -13.72 -11.72 14.39
N ILE A 317 -15.04 -11.87 14.18
CA ILE A 317 -15.94 -10.76 13.81
C ILE A 317 -15.90 -9.69 14.90
N LYS A 318 -15.66 -8.43 14.50
CA LYS A 318 -15.51 -7.30 15.42
C LYS A 318 -16.82 -6.55 15.66
N SER A 319 -17.68 -6.50 14.64
CA SER A 319 -18.97 -5.80 14.72
C SER A 319 -19.98 -6.41 13.76
N PHE A 320 -21.26 -6.33 14.11
CA PHE A 320 -22.38 -6.68 13.24
C PHE A 320 -23.70 -6.10 13.77
N GLU A 321 -24.69 -6.03 12.89
CA GLU A 321 -26.05 -5.61 13.25
C GLU A 321 -26.96 -6.83 13.33
N ILE A 322 -27.92 -6.78 14.26
CA ILE A 322 -29.07 -7.70 14.34
C ILE A 322 -30.32 -6.91 14.08
N GLY A 323 -30.99 -7.20 12.96
CA GLY A 323 -32.26 -6.62 12.56
C GLY A 323 -33.42 -7.55 12.85
N GLY A 324 -34.45 -7.08 13.56
CA GLY A 324 -35.71 -7.82 13.74
C GLY A 324 -36.76 -7.35 12.74
N HIS A 325 -37.53 -8.28 12.20
CA HIS A 325 -38.59 -8.02 11.24
C HIS A 325 -39.87 -8.77 11.56
N THR A 326 -41.01 -8.20 11.19
CA THR A 326 -42.35 -8.81 11.33
C THR A 326 -43.03 -8.85 9.96
N ASP A 327 -44.15 -9.56 9.92
CA ASP A 327 -45.20 -9.33 8.89
C ASP A 327 -46.07 -8.11 9.25
N SER A 328 -47.13 -7.85 8.49
CA SER A 328 -48.02 -6.71 8.64
C SER A 328 -49.32 -7.05 9.39
N ASP A 329 -49.34 -8.10 10.24
CA ASP A 329 -50.60 -8.52 10.90
C ASP A 329 -50.95 -7.70 12.16
N ALA A 330 -50.00 -6.92 12.71
CA ALA A 330 -50.25 -6.07 13.87
C ALA A 330 -50.01 -4.58 13.54
N SER A 331 -50.19 -3.69 14.53
CA SER A 331 -49.88 -2.27 14.34
C SER A 331 -48.37 -2.04 14.20
N ASP A 332 -48.02 -0.98 13.46
CA ASP A 332 -46.61 -0.55 13.26
C ASP A 332 -45.86 -0.43 14.60
N GLU A 333 -46.51 0.18 15.61
CA GLU A 333 -45.88 0.35 16.93
C GLU A 333 -45.64 -0.98 17.64
N HIS A 334 -46.60 -1.92 17.58
CA HIS A 334 -46.44 -3.27 18.10
C HIS A 334 -45.34 -4.02 17.38
N ASN A 335 -45.39 -4.02 16.05
CA ASN A 335 -44.39 -4.67 15.19
C ASN A 335 -42.99 -4.11 15.40
N LYS A 336 -42.86 -2.79 15.56
CA LYS A 336 -41.59 -2.14 15.92
C LYS A 336 -41.06 -2.63 17.26
N THR A 337 -41.91 -2.63 18.29
CA THR A 337 -41.54 -3.08 19.65
C THR A 337 -41.17 -4.56 19.67
N LEU A 338 -41.95 -5.40 19.04
CA LEU A 338 -41.71 -6.86 18.98
C LEU A 338 -40.39 -7.16 18.27
N SER A 339 -40.14 -6.51 17.14
CA SER A 339 -38.92 -6.70 16.36
C SER A 339 -37.67 -6.20 17.10
N ASP A 340 -37.74 -5.07 17.82
CA ASP A 340 -36.67 -4.58 18.70
C ASP A 340 -36.34 -5.59 19.81
N ASN A 341 -37.36 -6.11 20.48
CA ASN A 341 -37.18 -7.07 21.55
C ASN A 341 -36.57 -8.41 21.05
N ARG A 342 -37.00 -8.87 19.88
CA ARG A 342 -36.43 -10.08 19.24
C ARG A 342 -34.96 -9.90 18.90
N ALA A 343 -34.57 -8.76 18.31
CA ALA A 343 -33.20 -8.45 18.02
C ALA A 343 -32.34 -8.40 19.29
N LYS A 344 -32.85 -7.79 20.38
CA LYS A 344 -32.18 -7.76 21.68
C LYS A 344 -32.01 -9.14 22.30
N SER A 345 -33.03 -10.00 22.25
CA SER A 345 -32.93 -11.37 22.78
C SER A 345 -31.83 -12.18 22.09
N VAL A 346 -31.69 -12.05 20.78
CA VAL A 346 -30.61 -12.70 20.03
C VAL A 346 -29.24 -12.13 20.43
N LYS A 347 -29.10 -10.79 20.55
CA LYS A 347 -27.88 -10.16 21.01
C LYS A 347 -27.46 -10.65 22.39
N GLU A 348 -28.38 -10.62 23.36
CA GLU A 348 -28.12 -11.02 24.73
C GLU A 348 -27.66 -12.49 24.80
N PHE A 349 -28.30 -13.36 24.02
CA PHE A 349 -27.91 -14.74 23.96
C PHE A 349 -26.50 -14.92 23.35
N LEU A 350 -26.20 -14.31 22.20
CA LEU A 350 -24.88 -14.38 21.58
C LEU A 350 -23.78 -13.84 22.52
N ALA A 351 -24.05 -12.74 23.22
CA ALA A 351 -23.12 -12.21 24.22
C ALA A 351 -22.91 -13.19 25.38
N SER A 352 -23.97 -13.87 25.86
CA SER A 352 -23.88 -14.91 26.91
C SER A 352 -23.04 -16.12 26.48
N GLN A 353 -22.97 -16.39 25.16
CA GLN A 353 -22.12 -17.42 24.57
C GLN A 353 -20.68 -16.94 24.30
N GLY A 354 -20.30 -15.75 24.78
CA GLY A 354 -18.94 -15.23 24.71
C GLY A 354 -18.59 -14.57 23.37
N VAL A 355 -19.59 -14.13 22.60
CA VAL A 355 -19.34 -13.24 21.44
C VAL A 355 -19.02 -11.84 21.95
N THR A 356 -17.80 -11.38 21.71
CA THR A 356 -17.28 -10.07 22.18
C THR A 356 -17.38 -8.98 21.12
N ALA A 357 -17.97 -9.28 19.96
CA ALA A 357 -18.19 -8.31 18.91
C ALA A 357 -19.07 -7.16 19.38
N ASN A 358 -18.89 -5.97 18.79
CA ASN A 358 -19.82 -4.86 18.97
C ASN A 358 -21.12 -5.17 18.23
N ILE A 359 -22.18 -5.49 18.96
CA ILE A 359 -23.47 -5.89 18.38
C ILE A 359 -24.47 -4.75 18.51
N THR A 360 -24.95 -4.24 17.39
CA THR A 360 -26.07 -3.32 17.32
C THR A 360 -27.37 -4.03 17.08
N THR A 361 -28.49 -3.48 17.54
CA THR A 361 -29.81 -4.08 17.34
C THR A 361 -30.80 -3.03 16.85
N ASN A 362 -31.56 -3.38 15.81
CA ASN A 362 -32.63 -2.57 15.29
C ASN A 362 -33.88 -3.43 15.03
N GLY A 363 -35.02 -2.96 15.51
CA GLY A 363 -36.30 -3.52 15.06
C GLY A 363 -36.80 -2.74 13.86
N TYR A 364 -37.08 -3.37 12.79
CA TYR A 364 -37.59 -2.77 11.58
C TYR A 364 -39.11 -2.95 11.44
N GLY A 365 -39.74 -3.72 12.34
CA GLY A 365 -41.17 -4.03 12.20
C GLY A 365 -41.45 -4.62 10.80
N GLU A 366 -42.48 -4.14 10.19
CA GLU A 366 -42.91 -4.53 8.83
C GLU A 366 -42.34 -3.65 7.71
N SER A 367 -41.53 -2.63 8.05
CA SER A 367 -41.07 -1.61 7.08
C SER A 367 -40.11 -2.12 6.01
N ARG A 368 -39.55 -3.33 6.18
CA ARG A 368 -38.59 -3.93 5.26
C ARG A 368 -39.03 -5.35 4.85
N PRO A 369 -40.12 -5.51 4.10
CA PRO A 369 -40.59 -6.82 3.65
C PRO A 369 -39.66 -7.38 2.56
N ILE A 370 -39.42 -8.69 2.58
CA ILE A 370 -38.67 -9.42 1.52
C ILE A 370 -39.61 -10.29 0.67
N ALA A 371 -40.90 -10.34 1.04
CA ALA A 371 -41.97 -11.03 0.30
C ALA A 371 -43.30 -10.28 0.51
N SER A 372 -44.31 -10.63 -0.30
CA SER A 372 -45.66 -10.04 -0.15
C SER A 372 -46.28 -10.43 1.22
N ASN A 373 -46.87 -9.44 1.89
CA ASN A 373 -47.66 -9.67 3.09
C ASN A 373 -49.09 -10.17 2.81
N ASP A 374 -49.46 -10.36 1.52
CA ASP A 374 -50.79 -10.84 1.14
C ASP A 374 -50.92 -12.36 1.25
N THR A 375 -49.80 -13.08 1.36
CA THR A 375 -49.77 -14.55 1.42
C THR A 375 -49.18 -15.04 2.73
N PRO A 376 -49.68 -16.17 3.28
CA PRO A 376 -49.11 -16.77 4.48
C PRO A 376 -47.62 -17.09 4.35
N GLU A 377 -47.19 -17.55 3.19
CA GLU A 377 -45.80 -17.89 2.88
C GLU A 377 -44.91 -16.64 2.83
N GLY A 378 -45.43 -15.53 2.31
CA GLY A 378 -44.74 -14.26 2.27
C GLY A 378 -44.61 -13.64 3.67
N LYS A 379 -45.70 -13.67 4.45
CA LYS A 379 -45.65 -13.27 5.87
C LYS A 379 -44.62 -14.09 6.66
N GLN A 380 -44.56 -15.41 6.43
CA GLN A 380 -43.56 -16.26 7.09
C GLN A 380 -42.10 -15.80 6.76
N LYS A 381 -41.82 -15.45 5.49
CA LYS A 381 -40.50 -14.94 5.09
C LYS A 381 -40.21 -13.59 5.72
N ASN A 382 -41.23 -12.75 5.90
CA ASN A 382 -41.08 -11.41 6.49
C ASN A 382 -40.78 -11.51 8.02
N ARG A 383 -41.34 -12.51 8.71
CA ARG A 383 -41.01 -12.81 10.12
C ARG A 383 -39.62 -13.42 10.24
N ARG A 384 -38.60 -12.60 10.39
CA ARG A 384 -37.21 -13.04 10.43
C ARG A 384 -36.35 -12.19 11.36
N VAL A 385 -35.20 -12.71 11.70
CA VAL A 385 -34.07 -11.95 12.27
C VAL A 385 -32.92 -12.01 11.27
N GLU A 386 -32.36 -10.87 10.97
CA GLU A 386 -31.20 -10.71 10.10
C GLU A 386 -29.97 -10.39 10.94
N ILE A 387 -28.83 -11.01 10.63
CA ILE A 387 -27.54 -10.63 11.15
C ILE A 387 -26.71 -10.16 9.95
N ILE A 388 -26.37 -8.88 9.94
CA ILE A 388 -25.61 -8.24 8.87
C ILE A 388 -24.17 -8.07 9.37
N ILE A 389 -23.27 -8.83 8.76
CA ILE A 389 -21.84 -8.81 9.09
C ILE A 389 -21.13 -8.09 7.94
N PRO A 390 -20.56 -6.89 8.17
CA PRO A 390 -19.74 -6.24 7.17
C PRO A 390 -18.51 -7.09 6.87
N THR A 391 -18.29 -7.38 5.59
CA THR A 391 -17.07 -8.03 5.10
C THR A 391 -16.27 -6.99 4.36
N MET A 392 -15.15 -6.60 4.91
CA MET A 392 -14.19 -5.72 4.25
C MET A 392 -12.90 -6.45 4.01
#